data_800b4aa65d79b3cfce6667abbc295c84
#
_entry.id   800b4aa65d79b3cfce6667abbc295c84
#
_cell.length_a   1.000
_cell.length_b   1.000
_cell.length_c   1.000
_cell.angle_alpha   90.00
_cell.angle_beta   90.00
_cell.angle_gamma   90.00
#
_symmetry.space_group_name_H-M   'P 1'
#
loop_
_entity.id
_entity.type
_entity.pdbx_description
1 polymer ?
#
loop_
_entity_poly.entity_id
_entity_poly.type
_entity_poly.pdbx_seq_one_letter_code
_entity_poly.pdbx_strand_id
1 'polypeptide(L)'
;VASPWDFNFGFAVQFGARPLNPHWRTDEELIKRQMLERQLRDFDRDANRERALSLARSDAERKEINKSYDRLNAAEDREIEIALLRVKTKIEKRLTEMNRFYVQVAASMLLSGAVENSVGVESLVDQTVQRAGQHTVLSPRFGIESGVIPNYLKLRAGAYLEPTRFDDASPRMHVTGGLDAKLLVWNVFGLWPDNYMWRLGLGADKARDYFTWGLTIAGWYPRHKDPESVPDFSSVVKAPLDP
;
A
#
# COMPACT_ATOMS: atom_id res chain seq x y z
N VAL A 1 -7.54 -38.13 4.05
CA VAL A 1 -6.88 -37.08 4.82
C VAL A 1 -7.98 -36.27 5.45
N ALA A 2 -8.04 -36.25 6.79
CA ALA A 2 -8.97 -35.40 7.53
C ALA A 2 -8.24 -34.08 7.93
N SER A 3 -8.86 -32.95 7.70
CA SER A 3 -8.36 -31.64 8.13
C SER A 3 -9.14 -31.18 9.34
N PRO A 4 -8.49 -30.77 10.43
CA PRO A 4 -9.18 -30.14 11.54
C PRO A 4 -9.83 -28.83 11.09
N TRP A 5 -10.85 -28.39 11.80
CA TRP A 5 -11.32 -27.03 11.69
C TRP A 5 -10.37 -26.09 12.41
N ASP A 6 -10.17 -24.91 11.86
CA ASP A 6 -9.31 -23.88 12.42
C ASP A 6 -10.09 -22.58 12.61
N PHE A 7 -9.91 -21.97 13.76
CA PHE A 7 -10.43 -20.64 14.05
C PHE A 7 -9.27 -19.71 14.43
N ASN A 8 -9.08 -18.64 13.69
CA ASN A 8 -8.03 -17.67 13.94
C ASN A 8 -8.64 -16.31 14.28
N PHE A 9 -8.24 -15.77 15.43
CA PHE A 9 -8.60 -14.44 15.86
C PHE A 9 -7.34 -13.62 16.12
N GLY A 10 -7.33 -12.36 15.71
CA GLY A 10 -6.18 -11.50 15.93
C GLY A 10 -6.54 -10.03 15.86
N PHE A 11 -5.69 -9.23 16.49
CA PHE A 11 -5.75 -7.78 16.41
C PHE A 11 -4.34 -7.20 16.31
N ALA A 12 -4.26 -6.00 15.76
CA ALA A 12 -3.04 -5.22 15.74
C ALA A 12 -3.35 -3.76 16.07
N VAL A 13 -2.47 -3.15 16.85
CA VAL A 13 -2.55 -1.73 17.23
C VAL A 13 -1.26 -1.06 16.82
N GLN A 14 -1.37 0.06 16.15
CA GLN A 14 -0.22 0.88 15.75
C GLN A 14 -0.19 2.18 16.53
N PHE A 15 0.97 2.47 17.10
CA PHE A 15 1.31 3.73 17.73
C PHE A 15 2.32 4.47 16.87
N GLY A 16 2.22 5.80 16.80
CA GLY A 16 3.17 6.64 16.06
C GLY A 16 2.55 7.46 14.95
N ALA A 17 3.40 8.18 14.25
CA ALA A 17 2.97 9.15 13.24
C ALA A 17 2.76 8.58 11.84
N ARG A 18 3.09 7.31 11.61
CA ARG A 18 2.85 6.67 10.32
C ARG A 18 1.34 6.53 10.09
N PRO A 19 0.76 7.13 9.05
CA PRO A 19 -0.65 6.96 8.74
C PRO A 19 -0.92 5.52 8.29
N LEU A 20 -1.98 4.91 8.85
CA LEU A 20 -2.44 3.57 8.48
C LEU A 20 -2.97 3.55 7.05
N ASN A 21 -3.70 4.58 6.69
CA ASN A 21 -4.26 4.76 5.36
C ASN A 21 -4.20 6.24 4.98
N PRO A 22 -3.14 6.68 4.28
CA PRO A 22 -3.04 8.06 3.86
C PRO A 22 -4.19 8.38 2.89
N HIS A 23 -5.09 9.24 3.33
CA HIS A 23 -6.17 9.73 2.50
C HIS A 23 -5.64 10.75 1.50
N TRP A 24 -5.47 10.33 0.27
CA TRP A 24 -5.13 11.20 -0.86
C TRP A 24 -6.35 11.90 -1.46
N ARG A 25 -7.56 11.52 -1.02
CA ARG A 25 -8.84 12.02 -1.55
C ARG A 25 -8.98 13.54 -1.48
N THR A 26 -8.41 14.16 -0.45
CA THR A 26 -8.52 15.62 -0.29
C THR A 26 -7.88 16.39 -1.45
N ASP A 27 -6.75 15.89 -1.95
CA ASP A 27 -6.07 16.54 -3.07
C ASP A 27 -6.75 16.19 -4.40
N GLU A 28 -7.31 15.00 -4.55
CA GLU A 28 -8.17 14.63 -5.70
C GLU A 28 -9.47 15.44 -5.73
N GLU A 29 -10.09 15.67 -4.59
CA GLU A 29 -11.30 16.51 -4.49
C GLU A 29 -11.01 17.97 -4.86
N LEU A 30 -9.86 18.50 -4.43
CA LEU A 30 -9.43 19.86 -4.82
C LEU A 30 -9.21 19.96 -6.33
N ILE A 31 -8.56 18.95 -6.93
CA ILE A 31 -8.36 18.89 -8.39
C ILE A 31 -9.70 18.81 -9.12
N LYS A 32 -10.60 17.92 -8.68
CA LYS A 32 -11.95 17.80 -9.28
C LYS A 32 -12.74 19.09 -9.17
N ARG A 33 -12.66 19.77 -8.03
CA ARG A 33 -13.34 21.06 -7.83
C ARG A 33 -12.79 22.13 -8.77
N GLN A 34 -11.48 22.26 -8.90
CA GLN A 34 -10.85 23.20 -9.84
C GLN A 34 -11.23 22.89 -11.29
N MET A 35 -11.30 21.62 -11.67
CA MET A 35 -11.76 21.23 -13.01
C MET A 35 -13.23 21.55 -13.26
N LEU A 36 -14.09 21.32 -12.26
CA LEU A 36 -15.51 21.69 -12.37
C LEU A 36 -15.68 23.20 -12.51
N GLU A 37 -14.99 23.98 -11.69
CA GLU A 37 -15.00 25.46 -11.77
C GLU A 37 -14.51 25.93 -13.15
N ARG A 38 -13.54 25.24 -13.75
CA ARG A 38 -13.10 25.51 -15.12
C ARG A 38 -14.21 25.24 -16.12
N GLN A 39 -14.83 24.06 -16.07
CA GLN A 39 -15.90 23.72 -17.03
C GLN A 39 -17.04 24.74 -17.00
N LEU A 40 -17.40 25.24 -15.83
CA LEU A 40 -18.39 26.29 -15.69
C LEU A 40 -17.93 27.60 -16.37
N ARG A 41 -16.68 28.00 -16.15
CA ARG A 41 -16.12 29.20 -16.80
C ARG A 41 -16.00 29.04 -18.34
N ASP A 42 -15.65 27.85 -18.81
CA ASP A 42 -15.59 27.54 -20.24
C ASP A 42 -16.97 27.68 -20.89
N PHE A 43 -17.99 27.15 -20.20
CA PHE A 43 -19.39 27.27 -20.67
C PHE A 43 -19.85 28.74 -20.80
N ASP A 44 -19.59 29.53 -19.75
CA ASP A 44 -19.93 30.96 -19.77
C ASP A 44 -19.14 31.72 -20.85
N ARG A 45 -17.90 31.34 -21.07
CA ARG A 45 -17.03 31.96 -22.08
C ARG A 45 -17.49 31.61 -23.49
N ASP A 46 -17.84 30.36 -23.75
CA ASP A 46 -18.35 29.94 -25.05
C ASP A 46 -19.66 30.64 -25.37
N ALA A 47 -20.58 30.76 -24.42
CA ALA A 47 -21.81 31.53 -24.60
C ALA A 47 -21.54 33.03 -24.92
N ASN A 48 -20.55 33.63 -24.25
CA ASN A 48 -20.16 35.01 -24.51
C ASN A 48 -19.49 35.15 -25.89
N ARG A 49 -18.66 34.17 -26.28
CA ARG A 49 -18.05 34.12 -27.62
C ARG A 49 -19.10 34.06 -28.73
N GLU A 50 -20.10 33.19 -28.58
CA GLU A 50 -21.19 33.06 -29.55
C GLU A 50 -21.97 34.38 -29.68
N ARG A 51 -22.27 35.02 -28.55
CA ARG A 51 -22.92 36.34 -28.59
C ARG A 51 -22.06 37.40 -29.29
N ALA A 52 -20.77 37.45 -29.01
CA ALA A 52 -19.85 38.38 -29.66
C ALA A 52 -19.77 38.13 -31.17
N LEU A 53 -19.70 36.84 -31.56
CA LEU A 53 -19.69 36.45 -33.01
C LEU A 53 -21.00 36.77 -33.74
N SER A 54 -22.15 36.69 -33.04
CA SER A 54 -23.44 37.05 -33.63
C SER A 54 -23.59 38.56 -33.85
N LEU A 55 -22.89 39.37 -33.12
CA LEU A 55 -22.88 40.83 -33.23
C LEU A 55 -21.82 41.36 -34.21
N ALA A 56 -20.85 40.52 -34.59
CA ALA A 56 -19.76 40.91 -35.50
C ALA A 56 -20.27 41.24 -36.91
N ARG A 57 -19.85 42.40 -37.40
CA ARG A 57 -20.30 42.95 -38.71
C ARG A 57 -19.38 42.59 -39.86
N SER A 58 -18.18 42.09 -39.61
CA SER A 58 -17.22 41.72 -40.65
C SER A 58 -16.46 40.45 -40.29
N ASP A 59 -15.93 39.77 -41.32
CA ASP A 59 -15.09 38.57 -41.11
C ASP A 59 -13.76 38.89 -40.38
N ALA A 60 -13.25 40.10 -40.56
CA ALA A 60 -12.07 40.57 -39.83
C ALA A 60 -12.34 40.66 -38.31
N GLU A 61 -13.51 41.21 -37.98
CA GLU A 61 -13.95 41.32 -36.55
C GLU A 61 -14.17 39.93 -35.92
N ARG A 62 -14.80 39.01 -36.64
CA ARG A 62 -14.98 37.60 -36.20
C ARG A 62 -13.63 36.92 -35.95
N LYS A 63 -12.66 37.17 -36.81
CA LYS A 63 -11.32 36.60 -36.67
C LYS A 63 -10.59 37.15 -35.42
N GLU A 64 -10.75 38.43 -35.13
CA GLU A 64 -10.15 39.04 -33.95
C GLU A 64 -10.82 38.58 -32.64
N ILE A 65 -12.16 38.44 -32.64
CA ILE A 65 -12.91 37.84 -31.54
C ILE A 65 -12.38 36.44 -31.26
N ASN A 66 -12.32 35.55 -32.24
CA ASN A 66 -11.81 34.20 -32.08
C ASN A 66 -10.40 34.21 -31.52
N LYS A 67 -9.50 35.01 -32.04
CA LYS A 67 -8.12 35.14 -31.59
C LYS A 67 -8.00 35.60 -30.13
N SER A 68 -8.87 36.49 -29.68
CA SER A 68 -8.91 36.98 -28.30
C SER A 68 -9.34 35.87 -27.35
N TYR A 69 -10.37 35.09 -27.70
CA TYR A 69 -10.83 33.97 -26.90
C TYR A 69 -9.81 32.81 -26.86
N ASP A 70 -9.12 32.53 -27.98
CA ASP A 70 -8.06 31.53 -28.02
C ASP A 70 -6.88 31.91 -27.11
N ARG A 71 -6.55 33.22 -27.04
CA ARG A 71 -5.52 33.70 -26.07
C ARG A 71 -5.96 33.54 -24.62
N LEU A 72 -7.21 33.85 -24.31
CA LEU A 72 -7.75 33.67 -22.94
C LEU A 72 -7.76 32.20 -22.56
N ASN A 73 -8.18 31.31 -23.42
CA ASN A 73 -8.15 29.87 -23.19
C ASN A 73 -6.72 29.37 -22.94
N ALA A 74 -5.76 29.78 -23.77
CA ALA A 74 -4.37 29.40 -23.60
C ALA A 74 -3.73 29.94 -22.31
N ALA A 75 -4.15 31.11 -21.85
CA ALA A 75 -3.68 31.67 -20.56
C ALA A 75 -4.24 30.87 -19.38
N GLU A 76 -5.52 30.52 -19.41
CA GLU A 76 -6.15 29.73 -18.36
C GLU A 76 -5.63 28.28 -18.32
N ASP A 77 -5.37 27.66 -19.47
CA ASP A 77 -4.74 26.35 -19.55
C ASP A 77 -3.39 26.32 -18.81
N ARG A 78 -2.59 27.36 -19.00
CA ARG A 78 -1.30 27.50 -18.30
C ARG A 78 -1.48 27.68 -16.80
N GLU A 79 -2.45 28.46 -16.35
CA GLU A 79 -2.74 28.65 -14.92
C GLU A 79 -3.13 27.33 -14.26
N ILE A 80 -3.95 26.52 -14.94
CA ILE A 80 -4.37 25.19 -14.46
C ILE A 80 -3.19 24.24 -14.40
N GLU A 81 -2.36 24.21 -15.44
CA GLU A 81 -1.15 23.40 -15.45
C GLU A 81 -0.24 23.76 -14.28
N ILE A 82 -0.02 25.03 -14.02
CA ILE A 82 0.77 25.50 -12.87
C ILE A 82 0.11 25.09 -11.55
N ALA A 83 -1.21 25.19 -11.43
CA ALA A 83 -1.94 24.78 -10.24
C ALA A 83 -1.82 23.27 -9.99
N LEU A 84 -1.95 22.46 -11.02
CA LEU A 84 -1.76 21.01 -10.95
C LEU A 84 -0.34 20.63 -10.56
N LEU A 85 0.67 21.28 -11.12
CA LEU A 85 2.06 21.09 -10.75
C LEU A 85 2.31 21.44 -9.28
N ARG A 86 1.73 22.53 -8.78
CA ARG A 86 1.82 22.91 -7.35
C ARG A 86 1.20 21.84 -6.43
N VAL A 87 0.03 21.33 -6.79
CA VAL A 87 -0.63 20.25 -6.03
C VAL A 87 0.24 19.00 -6.04
N LYS A 88 0.76 18.61 -7.19
CA LYS A 88 1.67 17.47 -7.33
C LYS A 88 2.91 17.61 -6.46
N THR A 89 3.61 18.74 -6.53
CA THR A 89 4.79 19.02 -5.72
C THR A 89 4.46 19.01 -4.21
N LYS A 90 3.30 19.53 -3.82
CA LYS A 90 2.84 19.50 -2.43
C LYS A 90 2.58 18.06 -1.94
N ILE A 91 2.01 17.20 -2.78
CA ILE A 91 1.81 15.77 -2.47
C ILE A 91 3.16 15.07 -2.32
N GLU A 92 4.07 15.27 -3.26
CA GLU A 92 5.42 14.69 -3.22
C GLU A 92 6.19 15.12 -1.98
N LYS A 93 6.14 16.41 -1.65
CA LYS A 93 6.76 16.93 -0.43
C LYS A 93 6.16 16.30 0.82
N ARG A 94 4.84 16.20 0.91
CA ARG A 94 4.16 15.53 2.03
C ARG A 94 4.55 14.05 2.13
N LEU A 95 4.70 13.36 0.99
CA LEU A 95 5.13 11.97 0.95
C LEU A 95 6.57 11.76 1.44
N THR A 96 7.47 12.67 1.09
CA THR A 96 8.89 12.60 1.46
C THR A 96 9.15 13.03 2.90
N GLU A 97 8.44 14.07 3.37
CA GLU A 97 8.60 14.63 4.72
C GLU A 97 7.73 13.94 5.79
N MET A 98 6.88 13.01 5.38
CA MET A 98 5.99 12.31 6.31
C MET A 98 6.80 11.54 7.36
N ASN A 99 6.53 11.84 8.64
CA ASN A 99 7.07 11.03 9.72
C ASN A 99 6.47 9.62 9.66
N ARG A 100 7.32 8.62 9.48
CA ARG A 100 6.94 7.21 9.34
C ARG A 100 7.37 6.36 10.52
N PHE A 101 7.76 6.99 11.62
CA PHE A 101 8.01 6.27 12.86
C PHE A 101 6.72 5.64 13.37
N TYR A 102 6.79 4.36 13.71
CA TYR A 102 5.69 3.61 14.30
C TYR A 102 6.20 2.46 15.13
N VAL A 103 5.37 2.07 16.08
CA VAL A 103 5.46 0.81 16.80
C VAL A 103 4.12 0.11 16.62
N GLN A 104 4.14 -1.09 16.10
CA GLN A 104 2.97 -1.93 15.92
C GLN A 104 3.06 -3.12 16.85
N VAL A 105 2.01 -3.36 17.60
CA VAL A 105 1.84 -4.53 18.45
C VAL A 105 0.72 -5.35 17.87
N ALA A 106 0.94 -6.65 17.71
CA ALA A 106 -0.05 -7.59 17.22
C ALA A 106 -0.15 -8.79 18.16
N ALA A 107 -1.35 -9.26 18.36
CA ALA A 107 -1.61 -10.52 19.02
C ALA A 107 -2.62 -11.33 18.21
N SER A 108 -2.42 -12.63 18.14
CA SER A 108 -3.35 -13.54 17.50
C SER A 108 -3.42 -14.86 18.25
N MET A 109 -4.49 -15.57 18.03
CA MET A 109 -4.76 -16.84 18.66
C MET A 109 -5.36 -17.78 17.60
N LEU A 110 -4.70 -18.91 17.41
CA LEU A 110 -5.19 -19.98 16.56
C LEU A 110 -5.72 -21.10 17.44
N LEU A 111 -6.95 -21.48 17.21
CA LEU A 111 -7.62 -22.61 17.82
C LEU A 111 -7.84 -23.66 16.72
N SER A 112 -7.24 -24.84 16.87
CA SER A 112 -7.41 -25.97 15.95
C SER A 112 -8.16 -27.10 16.62
N GLY A 113 -9.18 -27.60 15.97
CA GLY A 113 -10.01 -28.68 16.49
C GLY A 113 -9.34 -30.03 16.49
N ALA A 114 -9.87 -30.93 17.30
CA ALA A 114 -9.47 -32.33 17.33
C ALA A 114 -9.94 -33.07 16.07
N VAL A 115 -9.16 -34.06 15.66
CA VAL A 115 -9.54 -35.03 14.63
C VAL A 115 -9.41 -36.42 15.22
N GLU A 116 -10.53 -37.09 15.42
CA GLU A 116 -10.56 -38.44 15.94
C GLU A 116 -9.85 -39.41 15.02
N ASN A 117 -9.13 -40.36 15.58
CA ASN A 117 -8.39 -41.39 14.87
C ASN A 117 -7.36 -40.89 13.87
N SER A 118 -6.87 -39.68 14.00
CA SER A 118 -5.79 -39.15 13.18
C SER A 118 -4.45 -39.76 13.57
N VAL A 119 -3.60 -39.93 12.57
CA VAL A 119 -2.24 -40.47 12.71
C VAL A 119 -1.29 -39.43 12.13
N GLY A 120 -0.19 -39.15 12.82
CA GLY A 120 0.84 -38.23 12.36
C GLY A 120 1.51 -38.74 11.07
N VAL A 121 1.94 -37.83 10.21
CA VAL A 121 2.66 -38.15 8.99
C VAL A 121 3.98 -38.87 9.32
N GLU A 122 4.57 -38.58 10.44
CA GLU A 122 5.78 -39.19 10.99
C GLU A 122 5.63 -40.72 11.15
N SER A 123 4.42 -41.16 11.51
CA SER A 123 4.09 -42.58 11.61
C SER A 123 4.34 -43.35 10.31
N LEU A 124 4.23 -42.68 9.16
CA LEU A 124 4.53 -43.29 7.86
C LEU A 124 6.03 -43.52 7.67
N VAL A 125 6.84 -42.62 8.18
CA VAL A 125 8.31 -42.68 8.09
C VAL A 125 8.87 -43.68 9.09
N ASP A 126 8.36 -43.64 10.33
CA ASP A 126 8.85 -44.48 11.44
C ASP A 126 8.22 -45.86 11.48
N GLN A 127 7.25 -46.12 10.61
CA GLN A 127 6.47 -47.39 10.55
C GLN A 127 5.83 -47.74 11.90
N THR A 128 5.54 -46.77 12.71
CA THR A 128 4.88 -46.91 14.01
C THR A 128 3.61 -46.05 14.03
N VAL A 129 2.53 -46.56 14.65
CA VAL A 129 1.28 -45.82 14.73
C VAL A 129 1.35 -44.81 15.88
N GLN A 130 1.64 -43.56 15.57
CA GLN A 130 1.57 -42.48 16.53
C GLN A 130 0.29 -41.66 16.30
N ARG A 131 -0.61 -41.70 17.26
CA ARG A 131 -1.82 -40.89 17.20
C ARG A 131 -1.48 -39.41 17.39
N ALA A 132 -2.07 -38.55 16.57
CA ALA A 132 -1.80 -37.11 16.62
C ALA A 132 -3.08 -36.31 16.35
N GLY A 133 -3.21 -35.16 16.98
CA GLY A 133 -4.34 -34.25 16.73
C GLY A 133 -5.65 -34.65 17.40
N GLN A 134 -5.61 -35.45 18.44
CA GLN A 134 -6.83 -35.90 19.17
C GLN A 134 -7.41 -34.82 20.08
N HIS A 135 -6.65 -33.78 20.38
CA HIS A 135 -7.07 -32.70 21.26
C HIS A 135 -7.18 -31.38 20.52
N THR A 136 -8.13 -30.57 20.96
CA THR A 136 -8.17 -29.16 20.54
C THR A 136 -6.97 -28.44 21.08
N VAL A 137 -6.25 -27.73 20.21
CA VAL A 137 -5.01 -27.03 20.56
C VAL A 137 -5.13 -25.55 20.37
N LEU A 138 -4.44 -24.80 21.24
CA LEU A 138 -4.42 -23.34 21.24
C LEU A 138 -3.00 -22.84 21.00
N SER A 139 -2.82 -21.99 20.00
CA SER A 139 -1.56 -21.36 19.64
C SER A 139 -1.66 -19.85 19.74
N PRO A 140 -1.40 -19.25 20.91
CA PRO A 140 -1.28 -17.80 21.05
C PRO A 140 0.01 -17.31 20.41
N ARG A 141 -0.07 -16.13 19.77
CA ARG A 141 1.04 -15.46 19.10
C ARG A 141 1.04 -13.99 19.45
N PHE A 142 2.22 -13.47 19.69
CA PHE A 142 2.43 -12.06 19.99
C PHE A 142 3.60 -11.54 19.14
N GLY A 143 3.49 -10.32 18.66
CA GLY A 143 4.53 -9.68 17.87
C GLY A 143 4.56 -8.17 18.06
N ILE A 144 5.75 -7.63 17.93
CA ILE A 144 6.02 -6.20 17.90
C ILE A 144 6.88 -5.88 16.68
N GLU A 145 6.53 -4.84 15.96
CA GLU A 145 7.30 -4.32 14.83
C GLU A 145 7.52 -2.82 15.02
N SER A 146 8.73 -2.35 14.76
CA SER A 146 9.03 -0.92 14.78
C SER A 146 9.88 -0.52 13.58
N GLY A 147 9.57 0.63 13.00
CA GLY A 147 10.41 1.32 12.03
C GLY A 147 11.43 2.19 12.76
N VAL A 148 12.53 1.60 13.22
CA VAL A 148 13.57 2.29 14.00
C VAL A 148 14.21 3.43 13.22
N ILE A 149 14.51 3.18 11.96
CA ILE A 149 14.92 4.21 11.01
C ILE A 149 13.86 4.24 9.90
N PRO A 150 13.05 5.30 9.84
CA PRO A 150 11.97 5.39 8.88
C PRO A 150 12.43 5.10 7.46
N ASN A 151 11.74 4.20 6.78
CA ASN A 151 12.04 3.70 5.43
C ASN A 151 13.33 2.88 5.25
N TYR A 152 14.21 2.79 6.24
CA TYR A 152 15.50 2.10 6.10
C TYR A 152 15.59 0.83 6.93
N LEU A 153 15.18 0.89 8.20
CA LEU A 153 15.36 -0.23 9.12
C LEU A 153 14.08 -0.50 9.91
N LYS A 154 13.62 -1.74 9.84
CA LYS A 154 12.57 -2.28 10.67
C LYS A 154 13.12 -3.37 11.55
N LEU A 155 12.69 -3.38 12.79
CA LEU A 155 12.94 -4.46 13.74
C LEU A 155 11.63 -5.14 14.09
N ARG A 156 11.69 -6.45 14.28
CA ARG A 156 10.59 -7.29 14.69
C ARG A 156 11.02 -8.20 15.81
N ALA A 157 10.14 -8.39 16.78
CA ALA A 157 10.30 -9.41 17.79
C ALA A 157 8.94 -10.04 18.03
N GLY A 158 8.93 -11.28 18.42
CA GLY A 158 7.68 -11.99 18.68
C GLY A 158 7.90 -13.23 19.52
N ALA A 159 6.79 -13.80 19.95
CA ALA A 159 6.75 -15.07 20.62
C ALA A 159 5.45 -15.80 20.25
N TYR A 160 5.52 -17.10 20.20
CA TYR A 160 4.35 -17.93 20.01
C TYR A 160 4.49 -19.27 20.72
N LEU A 161 3.36 -19.84 21.08
CA LEU A 161 3.29 -21.19 21.61
C LEU A 161 2.93 -22.15 20.48
N GLU A 162 3.82 -23.08 20.22
CA GLU A 162 3.57 -24.21 19.32
C GLU A 162 2.98 -25.35 20.15
N PRO A 163 1.70 -25.65 19.99
CA PRO A 163 1.09 -26.76 20.69
C PRO A 163 1.62 -28.08 20.13
N THR A 164 1.74 -29.05 20.97
CA THR A 164 2.03 -30.41 20.53
C THR A 164 0.79 -31.06 19.90
N ARG A 165 0.99 -31.88 18.91
CA ARG A 165 -0.03 -32.73 18.33
C ARG A 165 -0.03 -34.16 18.91
N PHE A 166 0.97 -34.45 19.73
CA PHE A 166 1.20 -35.76 20.35
C PHE A 166 0.91 -35.68 21.83
N ASP A 167 0.33 -36.73 22.40
CA ASP A 167 -0.07 -36.77 23.82
C ASP A 167 1.13 -36.76 24.75
N ASP A 168 2.26 -37.28 24.32
CA ASP A 168 3.48 -37.45 25.13
C ASP A 168 4.44 -36.24 25.05
N ALA A 169 4.11 -35.23 24.25
CA ALA A 169 4.99 -34.09 24.05
C ALA A 169 4.44 -32.83 24.72
N SER A 170 5.34 -31.98 25.20
CA SER A 170 4.99 -30.69 25.79
C SER A 170 5.00 -29.57 24.73
N PRO A 171 4.12 -28.59 24.84
CA PRO A 171 4.12 -27.43 23.93
C PRO A 171 5.45 -26.68 24.01
N ARG A 172 5.86 -26.10 22.88
CA ARG A 172 7.12 -25.34 22.76
C ARG A 172 6.84 -23.86 22.67
N MET A 173 7.56 -23.11 23.49
CA MET A 173 7.58 -21.63 23.40
C MET A 173 8.66 -21.21 22.43
N HIS A 174 8.27 -20.48 21.41
CA HIS A 174 9.15 -19.90 20.41
C HIS A 174 9.35 -18.42 20.68
N VAL A 175 10.57 -17.96 20.53
CA VAL A 175 10.93 -16.55 20.52
C VAL A 175 11.54 -16.23 19.17
N THR A 176 10.98 -15.23 18.51
CA THR A 176 11.38 -14.83 17.17
C THR A 176 11.94 -13.42 17.17
N GLY A 177 12.92 -13.18 16.32
CA GLY A 177 13.48 -11.87 16.10
C GLY A 177 13.80 -11.67 14.62
N GLY A 178 13.71 -10.45 14.15
CA GLY A 178 14.03 -10.16 12.76
C GLY A 178 14.34 -8.69 12.52
N LEU A 179 15.06 -8.46 11.47
CA LEU A 179 15.33 -7.13 10.93
C LEU A 179 15.09 -7.12 9.42
N ASP A 180 14.71 -5.97 8.93
CA ASP A 180 14.49 -5.71 7.50
C ASP A 180 15.15 -4.36 7.17
N ALA A 181 16.23 -4.40 6.41
CA ALA A 181 17.03 -3.24 6.06
C ALA A 181 16.91 -2.92 4.57
N LYS A 182 16.66 -1.66 4.26
CA LYS A 182 16.81 -1.14 2.91
C LYS A 182 18.29 -1.01 2.61
N LEU A 183 18.76 -1.66 1.56
CA LEU A 183 20.15 -1.60 1.16
C LEU A 183 20.41 -0.40 0.26
N LEU A 184 20.05 -0.49 -0.99
CA LEU A 184 20.32 0.52 -2.00
C LEU A 184 19.30 0.43 -3.13
N VAL A 185 19.26 1.49 -3.90
CA VAL A 185 18.56 1.54 -5.17
C VAL A 185 19.58 1.17 -6.23
N TRP A 186 19.43 0.05 -6.88
CA TRP A 186 20.38 -0.43 -7.86
C TRP A 186 19.66 -1.19 -8.97
N ASN A 187 19.89 -0.74 -10.19
CA ASN A 187 19.49 -1.44 -11.39
C ASN A 187 20.58 -2.45 -11.76
N VAL A 188 20.37 -3.72 -11.40
CA VAL A 188 21.33 -4.79 -11.67
C VAL A 188 21.33 -5.09 -13.16
N PHE A 189 22.40 -4.75 -13.86
CA PHE A 189 22.60 -5.01 -15.30
C PHE A 189 21.49 -4.48 -16.22
N GLY A 190 20.76 -3.45 -15.82
CA GLY A 190 19.65 -2.92 -16.63
C GLY A 190 18.41 -3.80 -16.69
N LEU A 191 18.34 -4.85 -15.86
CA LEU A 191 17.19 -5.79 -15.85
C LEU A 191 16.00 -5.29 -15.03
N TRP A 192 16.22 -4.33 -14.14
CA TRP A 192 15.19 -3.74 -13.28
C TRP A 192 15.09 -2.23 -13.51
N PRO A 193 13.94 -1.64 -13.18
CA PRO A 193 13.80 -0.18 -13.22
C PRO A 193 14.78 0.54 -12.32
N ASP A 194 15.19 1.75 -12.71
CA ASP A 194 16.21 2.55 -11.99
C ASP A 194 15.86 2.88 -10.54
N ASN A 195 14.59 2.85 -10.19
CA ASN A 195 14.07 3.06 -8.83
C ASN A 195 13.82 1.77 -8.04
N TYR A 196 14.33 0.63 -8.53
CA TYR A 196 14.20 -0.65 -7.86
C TYR A 196 15.05 -0.70 -6.59
N MET A 197 14.40 -1.02 -5.49
CA MET A 197 14.97 -0.92 -4.16
C MET A 197 15.24 -2.31 -3.60
N TRP A 198 16.46 -2.58 -3.23
CA TRP A 198 16.83 -3.84 -2.61
C TRP A 198 16.67 -3.80 -1.10
N ARG A 199 16.18 -4.89 -0.55
CA ARG A 199 16.02 -5.09 0.88
C ARG A 199 16.65 -6.39 1.31
N LEU A 200 17.25 -6.37 2.49
CA LEU A 200 17.79 -7.51 3.18
C LEU A 200 16.96 -7.74 4.43
N GLY A 201 16.41 -8.95 4.55
CA GLY A 201 15.73 -9.40 5.74
C GLY A 201 16.55 -10.49 6.43
N LEU A 202 16.69 -10.39 7.74
CA LEU A 202 17.22 -11.44 8.60
C LEU A 202 16.16 -11.80 9.62
N GLY A 203 16.00 -13.08 9.86
CA GLY A 203 15.08 -13.59 10.88
C GLY A 203 15.68 -14.78 11.62
N ALA A 204 15.36 -14.91 12.87
CA ALA A 204 15.70 -16.07 13.68
C ALA A 204 14.51 -16.47 14.54
N ASP A 205 14.41 -17.77 14.80
CA ASP A 205 13.42 -18.38 15.66
C ASP A 205 14.12 -19.38 16.58
N LYS A 206 13.87 -19.27 17.87
CA LYS A 206 14.46 -20.14 18.90
C LYS A 206 13.38 -20.67 19.80
N ALA A 207 13.41 -21.99 20.00
CA ALA A 207 12.65 -22.69 21.02
C ALA A 207 13.54 -23.70 21.74
N ARG A 208 12.96 -24.45 22.66
CA ARG A 208 13.66 -25.56 23.28
C ARG A 208 14.03 -26.60 22.22
N ASP A 209 15.31 -26.94 22.13
CA ASP A 209 15.89 -27.89 21.18
C ASP A 209 15.62 -27.56 19.69
N TYR A 210 15.36 -26.25 19.42
CA TYR A 210 15.09 -25.77 18.07
C TYR A 210 15.71 -24.39 17.86
N PHE A 211 16.40 -24.24 16.74
CA PHE A 211 16.91 -22.97 16.28
C PHE A 211 16.89 -22.93 14.73
N THR A 212 16.32 -21.90 14.19
CA THR A 212 16.39 -21.63 12.75
C THR A 212 16.68 -20.16 12.51
N TRP A 213 17.27 -19.89 11.38
CA TRP A 213 17.46 -18.54 10.88
C TRP A 213 17.23 -18.49 9.39
N GLY A 214 16.91 -17.34 8.89
CA GLY A 214 16.65 -17.10 7.48
C GLY A 214 17.19 -15.78 7.02
N LEU A 215 17.70 -15.77 5.80
CA LEU A 215 18.13 -14.60 5.06
C LEU A 215 17.20 -14.41 3.88
N THR A 216 16.64 -13.22 3.73
CA THR A 216 15.77 -12.89 2.62
C THR A 216 16.35 -11.69 1.86
N ILE A 217 16.51 -11.84 0.55
CA ILE A 217 16.79 -10.73 -0.34
C ILE A 217 15.51 -10.47 -1.14
N ALA A 218 14.99 -9.28 -1.02
CA ALA A 218 13.74 -8.89 -1.68
C ALA A 218 13.91 -7.61 -2.46
N GLY A 219 13.22 -7.54 -3.59
CA GLY A 219 13.09 -6.30 -4.33
C GLY A 219 11.81 -5.57 -3.93
N TRP A 220 11.90 -4.29 -3.77
CA TRP A 220 10.78 -3.41 -3.55
C TRP A 220 10.71 -2.38 -4.65
N TYR A 221 9.71 -2.50 -5.48
CA TYR A 221 9.36 -1.45 -6.41
C TYR A 221 8.47 -0.44 -5.67
N PRO A 222 8.97 0.75 -5.32
CA PRO A 222 8.05 1.76 -4.84
C PRO A 222 7.06 1.97 -5.99
N ARG A 223 5.79 1.70 -5.75
CA ARG A 223 4.73 2.20 -6.60
C ARG A 223 4.72 3.73 -6.46
N HIS A 224 5.77 4.37 -6.93
CA HIS A 224 5.59 5.68 -7.50
C HIS A 224 4.68 5.39 -8.70
N LYS A 225 3.43 5.70 -8.57
CA LYS A 225 2.68 6.03 -9.75
C LYS A 225 3.56 7.03 -10.45
N ASP A 226 4.09 6.64 -11.62
CA ASP A 226 4.75 7.58 -12.48
C ASP A 226 3.92 8.85 -12.50
N PRO A 227 4.56 10.02 -12.57
CA PRO A 227 3.81 11.27 -12.76
C PRO A 227 2.81 11.19 -13.93
N GLU A 228 3.05 10.32 -14.91
CA GLU A 228 2.10 9.94 -15.97
C GLU A 228 0.94 9.06 -15.49
N SER A 229 1.01 8.44 -14.33
CA SER A 229 -0.10 7.72 -13.70
C SER A 229 -0.91 8.58 -12.71
N VAL A 230 -0.74 9.88 -12.68
CA VAL A 230 -1.85 10.78 -12.36
C VAL A 230 -2.98 10.35 -13.30
N PRO A 231 -4.15 9.92 -12.80
CA PRO A 231 -5.23 9.50 -13.66
C PRO A 231 -5.33 10.51 -14.78
N ASP A 232 -5.34 10.04 -16.02
CA ASP A 232 -5.55 10.92 -17.16
C ASP A 232 -6.93 11.54 -16.95
N PHE A 233 -6.95 12.71 -16.31
CA PHE A 233 -8.15 13.47 -16.03
C PHE A 233 -8.77 14.00 -17.33
N SER A 234 -8.09 13.84 -18.48
CA SER A 234 -8.65 14.17 -19.78
C SER A 234 -9.91 13.34 -20.09
N SER A 235 -10.01 12.13 -19.56
CA SER A 235 -11.20 11.29 -19.65
C SER A 235 -12.35 11.76 -18.76
N VAL A 236 -12.04 12.37 -17.60
CA VAL A 236 -13.05 12.94 -16.69
C VAL A 236 -13.58 14.27 -17.23
N VAL A 237 -12.72 15.03 -17.93
CA VAL A 237 -13.10 16.30 -18.58
C VAL A 237 -14.04 16.07 -19.78
N LYS A 238 -14.01 14.89 -20.39
CA LYS A 238 -14.84 14.54 -21.54
C LYS A 238 -16.14 13.80 -21.20
N ALA A 239 -16.34 13.41 -19.95
CA ALA A 239 -17.60 12.82 -19.54
C ALA A 239 -18.67 13.91 -19.49
N PRO A 240 -19.74 13.85 -20.31
CA PRO A 240 -20.85 14.77 -20.16
C PRO A 240 -21.41 14.61 -18.75
N LEU A 241 -21.65 15.74 -18.08
CA LEU A 241 -22.44 15.73 -16.86
C LEU A 241 -23.83 15.23 -17.27
N ASP A 242 -24.16 13.99 -16.88
CA ASP A 242 -25.54 13.53 -16.97
C ASP A 242 -26.42 14.48 -16.15
N PRO A 243 -27.56 14.91 -16.72
CA PRO A 243 -28.45 15.91 -16.14
C PRO A 243 -29.06 15.47 -14.81
#